data_6fe0e4a9a99014f2822f5204d535ed10
#
_entry.id   6fe0e4a9a99014f2822f5204d535ed10
#
_cell.length_a   1.000
_cell.length_b   1.000
_cell.length_c   1.000
_cell.angle_alpha   90.00
_cell.angle_beta   90.00
_cell.angle_gamma   90.00
#
_symmetry.space_group_name_H-M   'P 1'
#
loop_
_entity.id
_entity.type
_entity.pdbx_description
1 polymer ?
#
loop_
_entity_poly.entity_id
_entity_poly.type
_entity_poly.pdbx_seq_one_letter_code
_entity_poly.pdbx_strand_id
1 'polypeptide(L)'
;MRITKLEPVTKKKYRVYLNDEPAFILYDSEIRDYHLREGDQCPRELREEISSAVLSKRAKLRCMNLLKMMDRTEYQLRQKLRREEFPEEVIDDAVAYVKSFRYVDDLRYAKTYI
;
A
#
# COMPACT_ATOMS: atom_id res chain seq x y z
N MET A 1 5.93 0.58 -18.62
CA MET A 1 4.66 -0.18 -18.55
C MET A 1 3.51 0.67 -19.02
N ARG A 2 2.50 0.05 -19.60
CA ARG A 2 1.30 0.75 -20.08
C ARG A 2 0.18 0.63 -19.09
N ILE A 3 -0.56 1.71 -18.89
CA ILE A 3 -1.77 1.70 -18.08
C ILE A 3 -2.87 1.07 -18.96
N THR A 4 -3.25 -0.16 -18.64
CA THR A 4 -4.17 -0.92 -19.47
C THR A 4 -5.62 -0.80 -19.01
N LYS A 5 -5.83 -0.48 -17.73
CA LYS A 5 -7.20 -0.33 -17.21
C LYS A 5 -7.19 0.50 -15.93
N LEU A 6 -8.24 1.31 -15.78
CA LEU A 6 -8.56 2.01 -14.52
C LEU A 6 -9.94 1.52 -14.08
N GLU A 7 -9.94 0.51 -13.21
CA GLU A 7 -11.16 -0.16 -12.78
C GLU A 7 -11.71 0.48 -11.50
N PRO A 8 -12.95 0.98 -11.52
CA PRO A 8 -13.53 1.53 -10.29
C PRO A 8 -13.74 0.44 -9.25
N VAL A 9 -13.21 0.65 -8.05
CA VAL A 9 -13.40 -0.22 -6.89
C VAL A 9 -14.52 0.33 -6.02
N THR A 10 -14.50 1.66 -5.81
CA THR A 10 -15.56 2.41 -5.16
C THR A 10 -15.75 3.71 -5.94
N LYS A 11 -16.65 4.58 -5.49
CA LYS A 11 -16.87 5.88 -6.15
C LYS A 11 -15.62 6.74 -6.23
N LYS A 12 -14.67 6.56 -5.30
CA LYS A 12 -13.48 7.40 -5.19
C LYS A 12 -12.18 6.65 -5.39
N LYS A 13 -12.22 5.33 -5.56
CA LYS A 13 -11.03 4.49 -5.67
C LYS A 13 -11.03 3.73 -6.98
N TYR A 14 -9.85 3.62 -7.57
CA TYR A 14 -9.64 2.88 -8.81
C TYR A 14 -8.47 1.91 -8.66
N ARG A 15 -8.65 0.72 -9.20
CA ARG A 15 -7.55 -0.24 -9.33
C ARG A 15 -6.84 0.04 -10.64
N VAL A 16 -5.55 0.32 -10.57
CA VAL A 16 -4.73 0.62 -11.74
C VAL A 16 -4.09 -0.66 -12.23
N TYR A 17 -4.30 -0.97 -13.51
CA TYR A 17 -3.68 -2.12 -14.17
C TYR A 17 -2.51 -1.64 -15.03
N LEU A 18 -1.36 -2.28 -14.86
CA LEU A 18 -0.17 -2.05 -15.69
C LEU A 18 0.14 -3.34 -16.42
N ASN A 19 0.21 -3.28 -17.76
CA ASN A 19 0.42 -4.46 -18.59
C ASN A 19 -0.55 -5.59 -18.26
N ASP A 20 -1.82 -5.24 -18.13
CA ASP A 20 -2.94 -6.17 -17.85
C ASP A 20 -2.91 -6.84 -16.47
N GLU A 21 -2.05 -6.38 -15.57
CA GLU A 21 -1.98 -6.90 -14.22
C GLU A 21 -2.34 -5.82 -13.19
N PRO A 22 -3.10 -6.16 -12.14
CA PRO A 22 -3.39 -5.18 -11.09
C PRO A 22 -2.10 -4.77 -10.38
N ALA A 23 -1.87 -3.47 -10.27
CA ALA A 23 -0.65 -2.93 -9.70
C ALA A 23 -0.88 -2.29 -8.34
N PHE A 24 -1.85 -1.40 -8.24
CA PHE A 24 -2.14 -0.68 -7.00
C PHE A 24 -3.49 0.01 -7.09
N ILE A 25 -3.95 0.51 -5.93
CA ILE A 25 -5.20 1.26 -5.84
C ILE A 25 -4.88 2.72 -5.57
N LEU A 26 -5.50 3.62 -6.32
CA LEU A 26 -5.36 5.06 -6.15
C LEU A 26 -6.73 5.71 -5.99
N TYR A 27 -6.76 6.84 -5.29
CA TYR A 27 -7.96 7.67 -5.26
C TYR A 27 -8.12 8.44 -6.56
N ASP A 28 -9.35 8.83 -6.86
CA ASP A 28 -9.68 9.63 -8.03
C ASP A 28 -8.83 10.91 -8.10
N SER A 29 -8.66 11.61 -6.98
CA SER A 29 -7.83 12.80 -6.93
C SER A 29 -6.38 12.52 -7.30
N GLU A 30 -5.84 11.38 -6.89
CA GLU A 30 -4.46 11.00 -7.21
C GLU A 30 -4.31 10.67 -8.69
N ILE A 31 -5.29 10.01 -9.27
CA ILE A 31 -5.30 9.73 -10.70
C ILE A 31 -5.29 11.03 -11.49
N ARG A 32 -6.08 12.03 -11.07
CA ARG A 32 -6.08 13.34 -11.70
C ARG A 32 -4.78 14.09 -11.51
N ASP A 33 -4.22 14.05 -10.30
CA ASP A 33 -2.97 14.75 -9.99
C ASP A 33 -1.81 14.25 -10.84
N TYR A 34 -1.76 12.95 -11.10
CA TYR A 34 -0.71 12.34 -11.92
C TYR A 34 -1.08 12.23 -13.39
N HIS A 35 -2.28 12.72 -13.77
CA HIS A 35 -2.77 12.68 -15.16
C HIS A 35 -2.76 11.28 -15.76
N LEU A 36 -3.17 10.29 -14.99
CA LEU A 36 -3.19 8.90 -15.44
C LEU A 36 -4.40 8.63 -16.34
N ARG A 37 -4.16 7.96 -17.47
CA ARG A 37 -5.20 7.58 -18.43
C ARG A 37 -4.94 6.20 -18.98
N GLU A 38 -6.02 5.47 -19.27
CA GLU A 38 -5.90 4.19 -19.95
C GLU A 38 -5.22 4.39 -21.31
N GLY A 39 -4.28 3.50 -21.61
CA GLY A 39 -3.52 3.55 -22.83
C GLY A 39 -2.21 4.34 -22.75
N ASP A 40 -2.04 5.16 -21.72
CA ASP A 40 -0.81 5.93 -21.54
C ASP A 40 0.30 5.05 -20.97
N GLN A 41 1.54 5.50 -21.20
CA GLN A 41 2.69 4.85 -20.58
C GLN A 41 2.82 5.27 -19.13
N CYS A 42 3.28 4.34 -18.30
CA CYS A 42 3.64 4.60 -16.90
C CYS A 42 5.14 4.36 -16.78
N PRO A 43 5.97 5.41 -16.94
CA PRO A 43 7.42 5.25 -16.81
C PRO A 43 7.80 4.76 -15.43
N ARG A 44 8.96 4.14 -15.32
CA ARG A 44 9.48 3.62 -14.06
C ARG A 44 9.56 4.72 -13.00
N GLU A 45 9.99 5.91 -13.38
CA GLU A 45 10.13 7.06 -12.49
C GLU A 45 8.78 7.46 -11.89
N LEU A 46 7.74 7.48 -12.71
CA LEU A 46 6.38 7.79 -12.25
C LEU A 46 5.86 6.70 -11.31
N ARG A 47 6.09 5.44 -11.64
CA ARG A 47 5.66 4.34 -10.80
C ARG A 47 6.36 4.37 -9.45
N GLU A 48 7.66 4.66 -9.43
CA GLU A 48 8.44 4.77 -8.19
C GLU A 48 7.98 5.97 -7.36
N GLU A 49 7.65 7.08 -7.99
CA GLU A 49 7.13 8.24 -7.28
C GLU A 49 5.79 7.94 -6.63
N ILE A 50 4.88 7.30 -7.35
CA ILE A 50 3.59 6.90 -6.79
C ILE A 50 3.79 5.95 -5.61
N SER A 51 4.66 4.96 -5.74
CA SER A 51 4.94 4.01 -4.66
C SER A 51 5.51 4.70 -3.42
N SER A 52 6.47 5.61 -3.58
CA SER A 52 7.12 6.25 -2.44
C SER A 52 6.31 7.40 -1.86
N ALA A 53 5.73 8.26 -2.71
CA ALA A 53 5.06 9.47 -2.25
C ALA A 53 3.61 9.24 -1.82
N VAL A 54 2.93 8.26 -2.41
CA VAL A 54 1.51 8.02 -2.16
C VAL A 54 1.29 6.72 -1.41
N LEU A 55 1.68 5.60 -2.00
CA LEU A 55 1.36 4.28 -1.46
C LEU A 55 2.12 3.98 -0.16
N SER A 56 3.39 4.32 -0.09
CA SER A 56 4.19 4.08 1.11
C SER A 56 3.65 4.86 2.31
N LYS A 57 3.29 6.13 2.12
CA LYS A 57 2.70 6.94 3.18
C LYS A 57 1.37 6.37 3.64
N ARG A 58 0.54 5.96 2.70
CA ARG A 58 -0.77 5.37 3.02
C ARG A 58 -0.62 4.05 3.78
N ALA A 59 0.32 3.20 3.35
CA ALA A 59 0.56 1.93 4.01
C ALA A 59 1.11 2.13 5.42
N LYS A 60 2.01 3.08 5.61
CA LYS A 60 2.54 3.41 6.95
C LYS A 60 1.44 3.89 7.88
N LEU A 61 0.61 4.80 7.40
CA LEU A 61 -0.53 5.29 8.19
C LEU A 61 -1.50 4.15 8.52
N ARG A 62 -1.75 3.27 7.56
CA ARG A 62 -2.62 2.11 7.78
C ARG A 62 -2.06 1.19 8.86
N CYS A 63 -0.76 0.92 8.83
CA CYS A 63 -0.10 0.14 9.88
C CYS A 63 -0.27 0.78 11.25
N MET A 64 -0.04 2.07 11.34
CA MET A 64 -0.20 2.80 12.61
C MET A 64 -1.63 2.70 13.13
N ASN A 65 -2.61 2.85 12.25
CA ASN A 65 -4.02 2.73 12.65
C ASN A 65 -4.37 1.33 13.13
N LEU A 66 -3.86 0.30 12.44
CA LEU A 66 -4.09 -1.08 12.84
C LEU A 66 -3.46 -1.39 14.20
N LEU A 67 -2.27 -0.87 14.46
CA LEU A 67 -1.57 -1.08 15.73
C LEU A 67 -2.21 -0.31 16.89
N LYS A 68 -2.91 0.79 16.60
CA LYS A 68 -3.69 1.49 17.63
C LYS A 68 -4.87 0.67 18.12
N MET A 69 -5.43 -0.16 17.24
CA MET A 69 -6.59 -0.98 17.59
C MET A 69 -6.21 -2.17 18.45
N MET A 70 -5.09 -2.82 18.14
CA MET A 70 -4.60 -3.97 18.88
C MET A 70 -3.16 -4.28 18.46
N ASP A 71 -2.43 -4.98 19.35
CA ASP A 71 -1.09 -5.47 18.99
C ASP A 71 -1.21 -6.50 17.86
N ARG A 72 -0.26 -6.45 16.92
CA ARG A 72 -0.23 -7.35 15.77
C ARG A 72 1.19 -7.81 15.50
N THR A 73 1.34 -9.03 14.99
CA THR A 73 2.62 -9.53 14.51
C THR A 73 2.91 -8.94 13.14
N GLU A 74 4.17 -9.06 12.71
CA GLU A 74 4.57 -8.67 11.36
C GLU A 74 3.74 -9.43 10.32
N TYR A 75 3.55 -10.73 10.52
CA TYR A 75 2.76 -11.56 9.61
C TYR A 75 1.33 -11.01 9.45
N GLN A 76 0.68 -10.68 10.56
CA GLN A 76 -0.68 -10.14 10.55
C GLN A 76 -0.77 -8.83 9.81
N LEU A 77 0.20 -7.93 10.02
CA LEU A 77 0.25 -6.66 9.29
C LEU A 77 0.42 -6.88 7.79
N ARG A 78 1.36 -7.76 7.42
CA ARG A 78 1.60 -8.06 6.00
C ARG A 78 0.37 -8.63 5.32
N GLN A 79 -0.33 -9.55 5.97
CA GLN A 79 -1.55 -10.14 5.42
C GLN A 79 -2.64 -9.09 5.23
N LYS A 80 -2.78 -8.19 6.20
CA LYS A 80 -3.79 -7.13 6.11
C LYS A 80 -3.50 -6.19 4.94
N LEU A 81 -2.25 -5.78 4.78
CA LEU A 81 -1.85 -4.90 3.69
C LEU A 81 -1.98 -5.59 2.32
N ARG A 82 -1.71 -6.89 2.22
CA ARG A 82 -1.91 -7.64 0.99
C ARG A 82 -3.37 -7.67 0.59
N ARG A 83 -4.26 -7.85 1.55
CA ARG A 83 -5.71 -7.83 1.30
C ARG A 83 -6.17 -6.47 0.79
N GLU A 84 -5.49 -5.41 1.19
CA GLU A 84 -5.79 -4.06 0.74
C GLU A 84 -5.03 -3.71 -0.54
N GLU A 85 -4.38 -4.70 -1.16
CA GLU A 85 -3.75 -4.63 -2.48
C GLU A 85 -2.56 -3.67 -2.56
N PHE A 86 -1.82 -3.51 -1.47
CA PHE A 86 -0.55 -2.81 -1.52
C PHE A 86 0.52 -3.69 -2.18
N PRO A 87 1.37 -3.12 -3.06
CA PRO A 87 2.51 -3.88 -3.60
C PRO A 87 3.46 -4.35 -2.50
N GLU A 88 4.14 -5.49 -2.73
CA GLU A 88 5.04 -6.06 -1.73
C GLU A 88 6.14 -5.10 -1.28
N GLU A 89 6.73 -4.36 -2.20
CA GLU A 89 7.77 -3.37 -1.87
C GLU A 89 7.26 -2.28 -0.94
N VAL A 90 5.99 -1.88 -1.11
CA VAL A 90 5.33 -0.90 -0.25
C VAL A 90 5.05 -1.51 1.12
N ILE A 91 4.64 -2.77 1.16
CA ILE A 91 4.42 -3.50 2.41
C ILE A 91 5.73 -3.62 3.19
N ASP A 92 6.82 -4.00 2.52
CA ASP A 92 8.13 -4.11 3.16
C ASP A 92 8.55 -2.78 3.79
N ASP A 93 8.34 -1.69 3.07
CA ASP A 93 8.69 -0.34 3.52
C ASP A 93 7.89 0.07 4.75
N ALA A 94 6.59 -0.17 4.71
CA ALA A 94 5.69 0.19 5.80
C ALA A 94 5.97 -0.63 7.06
N VAL A 95 6.20 -1.93 6.91
CA VAL A 95 6.49 -2.82 8.03
C VAL A 95 7.84 -2.47 8.65
N ALA A 96 8.87 -2.21 7.82
CA ALA A 96 10.17 -1.78 8.31
C ALA A 96 10.06 -0.47 9.09
N TYR A 97 9.24 0.45 8.61
CA TYR A 97 9.02 1.73 9.27
C TYR A 97 8.46 1.56 10.69
N VAL A 98 7.39 0.77 10.84
CA VAL A 98 6.78 0.59 12.16
C VAL A 98 7.66 -0.25 13.08
N LYS A 99 8.45 -1.17 12.54
CA LYS A 99 9.41 -1.94 13.33
C LYS A 99 10.54 -1.04 13.88
N SER A 100 10.94 -0.03 13.12
CA SER A 100 11.99 0.89 13.57
C SER A 100 11.57 1.69 14.80
N PHE A 101 10.28 1.87 15.02
CA PHE A 101 9.73 2.53 16.20
C PHE A 101 9.26 1.54 17.25
N ARG A 102 9.51 0.25 17.05
CA ARG A 102 9.09 -0.83 17.96
C ARG A 102 7.59 -0.92 18.15
N TYR A 103 6.82 -0.49 17.17
CA TYR A 103 5.37 -0.65 17.19
C TYR A 103 4.96 -2.07 16.89
N VAL A 104 5.85 -2.86 16.26
CA VAL A 104 5.65 -4.27 16.02
C VAL A 104 6.79 -5.02 16.71
N ASP A 105 6.44 -5.89 17.64
CA ASP A 105 7.40 -6.68 18.41
C ASP A 105 6.76 -8.03 18.69
N ASP A 106 7.18 -9.04 17.93
CA ASP A 106 6.61 -10.38 18.05
C ASP A 106 6.87 -10.98 19.43
N LEU A 107 8.01 -10.64 20.04
CA LEU A 107 8.32 -11.10 21.39
C LEU A 107 7.41 -10.45 22.41
N ARG A 108 7.17 -9.14 22.30
CA ARG A 108 6.24 -8.43 23.19
C ARG A 108 4.82 -8.96 23.01
N TYR A 109 4.42 -9.23 21.80
CA TYR A 109 3.11 -9.79 21.50
C TYR A 109 2.94 -11.15 22.18
N ALA A 110 3.94 -12.02 22.08
CA ALA A 110 3.91 -13.31 22.73
C ALA A 110 3.82 -13.19 24.26
N LYS A 111 4.55 -12.24 24.84
CA LYS A 111 4.51 -11.99 26.30
C LYS A 111 3.15 -11.52 26.78
N THR A 112 2.43 -10.77 25.94
CA THR A 112 1.11 -10.26 26.28
C THR A 112 0.12 -11.39 26.53
N TYR A 113 0.35 -12.56 25.93
CA TYR A 113 -0.56 -13.70 26.03
C TYR A 113 -0.06 -14.78 26.99
N ILE A 114 1.03 -14.54 27.66
CA ILE A 114 1.56 -15.42 28.71
C ILE A 114 1.21 -14.84 30.11
#